data_a86c676c6da9f4e2311d43e9acf6f81d
#
_entry.id   a86c676c6da9f4e2311d43e9acf6f81d
#
_cell.length_a   1.000
_cell.length_b   1.000
_cell.length_c   1.000
_cell.angle_alpha   90.00
_cell.angle_beta   90.00
_cell.angle_gamma   90.00
#
_symmetry.space_group_name_H-M   'P 1'
#
loop_
_entity.id
_entity.type
_entity.pdbx_description
1 polymer ?
#
loop_
_entity_poly.entity_id
_entity_poly.type
_entity_poly.pdbx_seq_one_letter_code
_entity_poly.pdbx_strand_id
1 'polypeptide(L)'
;MKRQSLSVKTAALLLLFAFCAPAVAGCADASGPAGTPDAPYTGAYIPVSGPTPVFLTARTFASDRVAEKASDDFRLSYTDFALKLLSSCAAGNEKGKNTMVSPLSVMTALAMTANGARGQTRDEMLGLFGATDPEELNRQVFNYTSSLASGVGARFSSANSLWVTDSGDFKVCAEFIKTVENTYRADVAGIDFGDAQKAAGEINGWCSDNTGGMIPSVVEPDDLSPDTAMALLNALCFDAEWSDKFTSDSLSEGVFHAPSGDRKATMMRGKASYYLSGGGAEGVVKYYSGGRYAFAAVMPEKGADIRKYASELGGKALLGMLDGKKNTEVTLTMPRFSADYSIKLPEVLYSLGMKQAFDPECADFSGLGRFDDGSGVYISDVIHKTHIDVDNDGTKAAAVTAVILPKATGMAEHRTVVLDRPFLYAVIDTEYSLPVFFGICEGP
;
A
#
# COMPACT_ATOMS: atom_id res chain seq x y z
N MET A 1 2.32 -40.25 -8.17
CA MET A 1 1.92 -39.26 -7.21
C MET A 1 2.22 -37.87 -7.80
N LYS A 2 1.23 -37.20 -8.38
CA LYS A 2 1.36 -35.83 -8.92
C LYS A 2 1.29 -34.89 -7.71
N ARG A 3 2.37 -34.16 -7.43
CA ARG A 3 2.34 -33.00 -6.54
C ARG A 3 1.43 -31.96 -7.19
N GLN A 4 0.24 -31.80 -6.65
CA GLN A 4 -0.57 -30.61 -6.94
C GLN A 4 0.16 -29.42 -6.30
N SER A 5 0.69 -28.53 -7.13
CA SER A 5 1.10 -27.21 -6.70
C SER A 5 -0.14 -26.51 -6.17
N LEU A 6 -0.23 -26.30 -4.87
CA LEU A 6 -1.20 -25.35 -4.31
C LEU A 6 -0.84 -23.97 -4.85
N SER A 7 -1.61 -23.51 -5.81
CA SER A 7 -1.57 -22.12 -6.25
C SER A 7 -2.12 -21.26 -5.09
N VAL A 8 -1.22 -20.55 -4.43
CA VAL A 8 -1.60 -19.57 -3.39
C VAL A 8 -2.11 -18.33 -4.12
N LYS A 9 -3.39 -18.05 -3.99
CA LYS A 9 -4.07 -16.90 -4.58
C LYS A 9 -4.35 -15.89 -3.46
N THR A 10 -3.54 -14.87 -3.36
CA THR A 10 -3.59 -13.88 -2.26
C THR A 10 -3.30 -12.49 -2.84
N ALA A 11 -4.01 -11.45 -2.38
CA ALA A 11 -3.53 -10.10 -2.57
C ALA A 11 -2.39 -9.86 -1.59
N ALA A 12 -1.18 -9.77 -2.11
CA ALA A 12 0.02 -9.58 -1.32
C ALA A 12 0.77 -8.33 -1.79
N LEU A 13 1.36 -7.61 -0.86
CA LEU A 13 2.08 -6.39 -1.13
C LEU A 13 3.38 -6.35 -0.33
N LEU A 14 4.39 -5.86 -1.00
CA LEU A 14 5.65 -5.48 -0.38
C LEU A 14 6.01 -4.04 -0.70
N LEU A 15 6.52 -3.35 0.30
CA LEU A 15 7.24 -2.10 0.13
C LEU A 15 8.57 -2.19 0.89
N LEU A 16 9.67 -2.08 0.17
CA LEU A 16 11.02 -2.03 0.71
C LEU A 16 11.63 -0.66 0.43
N PHE A 17 12.09 0.02 1.48
CA PHE A 17 12.92 1.22 1.41
C PHE A 17 14.36 0.85 1.77
N ALA A 18 15.31 1.15 0.92
CA ALA A 18 16.73 1.03 1.22
C ALA A 18 17.36 2.41 1.37
N PHE A 19 18.24 2.55 2.35
CA PHE A 19 18.99 3.77 2.65
C PHE A 19 20.48 3.48 2.53
N CYS A 20 21.21 4.33 1.82
CA CYS A 20 22.67 4.20 1.66
C CYS A 20 23.40 5.43 2.21
N ALA A 21 24.68 5.24 2.53
CA ALA A 21 25.59 6.34 2.82
C ALA A 21 25.94 7.12 1.54
N PRO A 22 25.98 8.47 1.56
CA PRO A 22 26.45 9.25 0.40
C PRO A 22 27.96 9.13 0.22
N ALA A 23 28.42 9.07 -1.01
CA ALA A 23 29.82 9.36 -1.34
C ALA A 23 30.06 10.87 -1.16
N VAL A 24 31.10 11.25 -0.40
CA VAL A 24 31.36 12.62 0.06
C VAL A 24 31.55 13.58 -1.14
N ALA A 25 30.57 14.45 -1.40
CA ALA A 25 30.69 15.63 -2.24
C ALA A 25 29.80 16.75 -1.65
N GLY A 26 30.28 17.97 -1.64
CA GLY A 26 29.62 19.08 -0.94
C GLY A 26 28.43 19.68 -1.68
N CYS A 27 27.40 20.06 -0.93
CA CYS A 27 26.20 20.74 -1.43
C CYS A 27 26.51 22.09 -2.10
N ALA A 28 26.01 22.30 -3.32
CA ALA A 28 25.91 23.61 -3.94
C ALA A 28 24.54 24.22 -3.59
N ASP A 29 24.53 25.47 -3.10
CA ASP A 29 23.36 26.21 -2.63
C ASP A 29 22.16 26.17 -3.60
N ALA A 30 21.11 25.43 -3.24
CA ALA A 30 19.79 25.58 -3.84
C ALA A 30 19.01 26.61 -3.03
N SER A 31 18.96 27.86 -3.49
CA SER A 31 18.22 28.97 -2.88
C SER A 31 16.70 28.81 -3.09
N GLY A 32 16.05 28.03 -2.22
CA GLY A 32 14.61 28.09 -1.91
C GLY A 32 14.40 28.90 -0.62
N PRO A 33 13.18 29.38 -0.32
CA PRO A 33 12.94 30.09 0.93
C PRO A 33 13.20 29.15 2.11
N ALA A 34 14.26 29.45 2.87
CA ALA A 34 14.70 28.68 4.01
C ALA A 34 13.60 28.64 5.08
N GLY A 35 13.03 27.47 5.29
CA GLY A 35 12.38 27.17 6.57
C GLY A 35 13.42 27.33 7.69
N THR A 36 12.96 27.71 8.89
CA THR A 36 13.85 27.77 10.06
C THR A 36 14.53 26.43 10.21
N PRO A 37 15.87 26.37 10.27
CA PRO A 37 16.55 25.09 10.45
C PRO A 37 16.11 24.46 11.76
N ASP A 38 15.74 23.18 11.70
CA ASP A 38 15.43 22.39 12.90
C ASP A 38 16.66 22.43 13.83
N ALA A 39 16.42 22.48 15.14
CA ALA A 39 17.50 22.35 16.10
C ALA A 39 18.21 20.99 15.89
N PRO A 40 19.57 20.97 15.94
CA PRO A 40 20.30 19.71 15.76
C PRO A 40 19.82 18.68 16.77
N TYR A 41 19.60 17.44 16.29
CA TYR A 41 19.18 16.34 17.16
C TYR A 41 20.22 16.10 18.28
N THR A 42 19.78 16.23 19.52
CA THR A 42 20.62 16.08 20.74
C THR A 42 20.34 14.78 21.49
N GLY A 43 19.46 13.91 20.97
CA GLY A 43 19.07 12.65 21.62
C GLY A 43 20.13 11.55 21.53
N ALA A 44 19.85 10.43 22.19
CA ALA A 44 20.74 9.28 22.24
C ALA A 44 20.70 8.48 20.92
N TYR A 45 21.88 8.09 20.44
CA TYR A 45 22.06 7.12 19.37
C TYR A 45 22.42 5.77 19.94
N ILE A 46 21.87 4.70 19.39
CA ILE A 46 22.08 3.32 19.84
C ILE A 46 22.93 2.59 18.79
N PRO A 47 24.09 2.02 19.17
CA PRO A 47 24.84 1.15 18.27
C PRO A 47 24.06 -0.17 18.06
N VAL A 48 24.03 -0.65 16.84
CA VAL A 48 23.52 -1.98 16.51
C VAL A 48 24.71 -2.94 16.51
N SER A 49 24.73 -3.89 17.44
CA SER A 49 25.82 -4.88 17.54
C SER A 49 25.31 -6.15 18.20
N GLY A 50 25.71 -7.28 17.67
CA GLY A 50 25.38 -8.61 18.21
C GLY A 50 25.26 -9.67 17.11
N PRO A 51 24.98 -10.93 17.45
CA PRO A 51 24.70 -11.96 16.44
C PRO A 51 23.41 -11.61 15.70
N THR A 52 23.45 -11.52 14.39
CA THR A 52 22.33 -11.15 13.52
C THR A 52 21.33 -12.31 13.30
N PRO A 53 20.01 -12.01 13.22
CA PRO A 53 19.37 -10.73 13.48
C PRO A 53 19.25 -10.45 14.98
N VAL A 54 19.58 -9.21 15.39
CA VAL A 54 19.37 -8.73 16.76
C VAL A 54 18.10 -7.88 16.78
N PHE A 55 17.02 -8.38 17.38
CA PHE A 55 15.82 -7.57 17.59
C PHE A 55 16.08 -6.54 18.71
N LEU A 56 16.00 -5.26 18.36
CA LEU A 56 16.18 -4.13 19.26
C LEU A 56 14.90 -3.79 20.03
N THR A 57 13.75 -4.29 19.56
CA THR A 57 12.44 -4.07 20.15
C THR A 57 11.93 -5.35 20.83
N ALA A 58 11.26 -5.19 21.96
CA ALA A 58 10.50 -6.29 22.55
C ALA A 58 9.21 -6.46 21.77
N ARG A 59 8.94 -7.65 21.22
CA ARG A 59 7.72 -7.98 20.44
C ARG A 59 6.39 -7.83 21.23
N THR A 60 6.40 -7.15 22.35
CA THR A 60 5.20 -6.85 23.16
C THR A 60 4.79 -5.41 22.92
N PHE A 61 4.01 -5.20 21.87
CA PHE A 61 3.43 -3.88 21.53
C PHE A 61 2.33 -3.50 22.54
N ALA A 62 2.70 -3.06 23.70
CA ALA A 62 1.78 -2.44 24.65
C ALA A 62 1.68 -0.96 24.33
N SER A 63 0.81 -0.60 23.40
CA SER A 63 0.44 0.80 23.21
C SER A 63 -0.69 1.12 24.19
N ASP A 64 -0.43 2.02 25.17
CA ASP A 64 -1.47 2.64 26.00
C ASP A 64 -2.37 3.61 25.19
N ARG A 65 -2.05 3.81 23.91
CA ARG A 65 -2.75 4.72 23.01
C ARG A 65 -4.05 4.07 22.54
N VAL A 66 -5.17 4.67 22.86
CA VAL A 66 -6.49 4.25 22.35
C VAL A 66 -6.66 4.88 20.97
N ALA A 67 -6.96 4.06 19.96
CA ALA A 67 -7.24 4.54 18.63
C ALA A 67 -8.57 5.30 18.61
N GLU A 68 -8.56 6.49 18.01
CA GLU A 68 -9.72 7.30 17.73
C GLU A 68 -10.16 7.14 16.26
N LYS A 69 -11.25 7.77 15.88
CA LYS A 69 -11.68 7.80 14.49
C LYS A 69 -10.75 8.69 13.66
N ALA A 70 -10.30 8.21 12.51
CA ALA A 70 -9.56 9.03 11.55
C ALA A 70 -10.44 10.17 11.02
N SER A 71 -9.84 11.35 10.79
CA SER A 71 -10.57 12.54 10.37
C SER A 71 -11.02 12.50 8.90
N ASP A 72 -12.04 13.29 8.56
CA ASP A 72 -12.48 13.42 7.16
C ASP A 72 -11.43 14.12 6.29
N ASP A 73 -10.63 15.03 6.84
CA ASP A 73 -9.50 15.66 6.14
C ASP A 73 -8.41 14.61 5.81
N PHE A 74 -8.12 13.72 6.75
CA PHE A 74 -7.23 12.59 6.48
C PHE A 74 -7.78 11.67 5.39
N ARG A 75 -9.09 11.34 5.43
CA ARG A 75 -9.73 10.53 4.38
C ARG A 75 -9.55 11.16 3.00
N LEU A 76 -9.75 12.48 2.90
CA LEU A 76 -9.59 13.21 1.65
C LEU A 76 -8.14 13.21 1.17
N SER A 77 -7.19 13.57 2.04
CA SER A 77 -5.76 13.61 1.72
C SER A 77 -5.23 12.23 1.31
N TYR A 78 -5.64 11.19 2.03
CA TYR A 78 -5.31 9.81 1.70
C TYR A 78 -5.82 9.41 0.30
N THR A 79 -7.07 9.76 -0.01
CA THR A 79 -7.69 9.40 -1.30
C THR A 79 -7.05 10.17 -2.46
N ASP A 80 -6.71 11.44 -2.27
CA ASP A 80 -5.97 12.24 -3.24
C ASP A 80 -4.57 11.66 -3.48
N PHE A 81 -3.85 11.29 -2.42
CA PHE A 81 -2.58 10.60 -2.53
C PHE A 81 -2.71 9.26 -3.28
N ALA A 82 -3.72 8.46 -2.95
CA ALA A 82 -3.97 7.16 -3.59
C ALA A 82 -4.19 7.31 -5.11
N LEU A 83 -4.97 8.29 -5.54
CA LEU A 83 -5.20 8.59 -6.95
C LEU A 83 -3.94 9.09 -7.67
N LYS A 84 -3.18 9.99 -7.06
CA LYS A 84 -1.92 10.49 -7.60
C LYS A 84 -0.90 9.35 -7.77
N LEU A 85 -0.74 8.51 -6.74
CA LEU A 85 0.15 7.36 -6.76
C LEU A 85 -0.22 6.39 -7.88
N LEU A 86 -1.50 5.97 -7.94
CA LEU A 86 -1.99 5.06 -8.97
C LEU A 86 -1.79 5.63 -10.38
N SER A 87 -2.16 6.90 -10.59
CA SER A 87 -2.06 7.55 -11.89
C SER A 87 -0.62 7.68 -12.37
N SER A 88 0.31 8.05 -11.46
CA SER A 88 1.73 8.15 -11.80
C SER A 88 2.34 6.78 -12.10
N CYS A 89 1.99 5.74 -11.32
CA CYS A 89 2.41 4.37 -11.61
C CYS A 89 1.85 3.86 -12.94
N ALA A 90 0.58 4.14 -13.23
CA ALA A 90 -0.05 3.73 -14.49
C ALA A 90 0.55 4.45 -15.70
N ALA A 91 0.96 5.72 -15.56
CA ALA A 91 1.62 6.46 -16.64
C ALA A 91 2.95 5.83 -17.07
N GLY A 92 3.70 5.26 -16.12
CA GLY A 92 4.96 4.54 -16.37
C GLY A 92 4.78 3.08 -16.83
N ASN A 93 3.56 2.52 -16.72
CA ASN A 93 3.31 1.13 -17.07
C ASN A 93 2.97 0.95 -18.56
N GLU A 94 3.25 -0.24 -19.11
CA GLU A 94 2.85 -0.61 -20.48
C GLU A 94 1.33 -0.55 -20.65
N LYS A 95 0.87 0.04 -21.78
CA LYS A 95 -0.57 0.11 -22.09
C LYS A 95 -1.19 -1.29 -22.24
N GLY A 96 -2.34 -1.49 -21.62
CA GLY A 96 -3.04 -2.78 -21.62
C GLY A 96 -2.53 -3.77 -20.60
N LYS A 97 -1.61 -3.35 -19.71
CA LYS A 97 -1.20 -4.07 -18.51
C LYS A 97 -1.91 -3.50 -17.28
N ASN A 98 -2.32 -4.39 -16.41
CA ASN A 98 -2.94 -4.01 -15.15
C ASN A 98 -1.91 -3.29 -14.26
N THR A 99 -2.37 -2.25 -13.57
CA THR A 99 -1.59 -1.54 -12.56
C THR A 99 -2.28 -1.71 -11.22
N MET A 100 -1.53 -1.99 -10.17
CA MET A 100 -2.06 -2.05 -8.80
C MET A 100 -1.06 -1.48 -7.82
N VAL A 101 -1.55 -0.65 -6.91
CA VAL A 101 -0.77 -0.10 -5.80
C VAL A 101 -1.50 -0.34 -4.48
N SER A 102 -0.80 -0.31 -3.37
CA SER A 102 -1.41 -0.14 -2.07
C SER A 102 -1.04 1.21 -1.49
N PRO A 103 -1.97 2.17 -1.55
CA PRO A 103 -1.74 3.48 -0.96
C PRO A 103 -1.48 3.40 0.55
N LEU A 104 -2.14 2.45 1.23
CA LEU A 104 -1.96 2.23 2.67
C LEU A 104 -0.51 1.87 3.01
N SER A 105 0.07 0.94 2.27
CA SER A 105 1.45 0.51 2.51
C SER A 105 2.45 1.63 2.23
N VAL A 106 2.31 2.31 1.07
CA VAL A 106 3.21 3.42 0.71
C VAL A 106 3.09 4.55 1.72
N MET A 107 1.86 4.94 2.12
CA MET A 107 1.66 5.97 3.15
C MET A 107 2.27 5.55 4.49
N THR A 108 2.03 4.32 4.95
CA THR A 108 2.53 3.86 6.25
C THR A 108 4.05 3.89 6.29
N ALA A 109 4.72 3.40 5.25
CA ALA A 109 6.18 3.39 5.19
C ALA A 109 6.78 4.80 5.05
N LEU A 110 6.20 5.67 4.21
CA LEU A 110 6.64 7.06 4.07
C LEU A 110 6.41 7.86 5.35
N ALA A 111 5.25 7.70 6.01
CA ALA A 111 4.98 8.36 7.28
C ALA A 111 5.94 7.88 8.38
N MET A 112 6.24 6.59 8.43
CA MET A 112 7.24 6.03 9.34
C MET A 112 8.62 6.65 9.08
N THR A 113 9.05 6.72 7.83
CA THR A 113 10.34 7.30 7.41
C THR A 113 10.43 8.78 7.70
N ALA A 114 9.34 9.55 7.50
CA ALA A 114 9.28 11.00 7.74
C ALA A 114 9.62 11.39 9.18
N ASN A 115 9.45 10.49 10.16
CA ASN A 115 9.88 10.73 11.54
C ASN A 115 11.40 10.85 11.69
N GLY A 116 12.15 10.22 10.81
CA GLY A 116 13.60 10.32 10.75
C GLY A 116 14.12 11.49 9.92
N ALA A 117 13.26 12.08 9.08
CA ALA A 117 13.62 13.20 8.23
C ALA A 117 13.62 14.54 8.99
N ARG A 118 14.37 15.53 8.46
CA ARG A 118 14.42 16.91 8.98
C ARG A 118 14.34 17.92 7.84
N GLY A 119 14.08 19.17 8.20
CA GLY A 119 14.05 20.29 7.27
C GLY A 119 13.19 20.02 6.03
N GLN A 120 13.68 20.42 4.87
CA GLN A 120 12.97 20.29 3.59
C GLN A 120 12.72 18.83 3.19
N THR A 121 13.60 17.88 3.55
CA THR A 121 13.37 16.44 3.31
C THR A 121 12.07 15.99 3.97
N ARG A 122 11.87 16.36 5.24
CA ARG A 122 10.63 16.08 5.97
C ARG A 122 9.43 16.78 5.37
N ASP A 123 9.56 18.07 5.05
CA ASP A 123 8.45 18.88 4.54
C ASP A 123 7.93 18.37 3.20
N GLU A 124 8.83 17.92 2.30
CA GLU A 124 8.47 17.28 1.04
C GLU A 124 7.74 15.94 1.26
N MET A 125 8.20 15.12 2.21
CA MET A 125 7.55 13.85 2.54
C MET A 125 6.15 14.06 3.13
N LEU A 126 5.99 14.99 4.07
CA LEU A 126 4.70 15.33 4.65
C LEU A 126 3.75 15.93 3.61
N GLY A 127 4.28 16.74 2.71
CA GLY A 127 3.55 17.40 1.61
C GLY A 127 2.83 16.42 0.67
N LEU A 128 3.34 15.19 0.52
CA LEU A 128 2.65 14.13 -0.24
C LEU A 128 1.24 13.84 0.30
N PHE A 129 1.05 14.01 1.60
CA PHE A 129 -0.20 13.73 2.33
C PHE A 129 -0.96 15.00 2.72
N GLY A 130 -0.50 16.18 2.26
CA GLY A 130 -1.06 17.46 2.67
C GLY A 130 -0.86 17.75 4.17
N ALA A 131 0.08 17.07 4.81
CA ALA A 131 0.42 17.25 6.22
C ALA A 131 1.57 18.25 6.37
N THR A 132 1.61 18.91 7.53
CA THR A 132 2.71 19.83 7.92
C THR A 132 3.28 19.46 9.29
N ASP A 133 2.58 18.58 10.02
CA ASP A 133 2.96 18.10 11.35
C ASP A 133 3.10 16.58 11.34
N PRO A 134 4.30 16.03 11.59
CA PRO A 134 4.52 14.59 11.64
C PRO A 134 3.74 13.91 12.77
N GLU A 135 3.53 14.56 13.92
CA GLU A 135 2.77 13.99 15.04
C GLU A 135 1.30 13.81 14.69
N GLU A 136 0.71 14.79 13.98
CA GLU A 136 -0.66 14.69 13.48
C GLU A 136 -0.78 13.56 12.44
N LEU A 137 0.16 13.47 11.49
CA LEU A 137 0.18 12.38 10.51
C LEU A 137 0.31 11.02 11.21
N ASN A 138 1.21 10.91 12.19
CA ASN A 138 1.40 9.70 13.01
C ASN A 138 0.10 9.30 13.70
N ARG A 139 -0.61 10.27 14.28
CA ARG A 139 -1.88 10.03 14.96
C ARG A 139 -2.95 9.51 14.00
N GLN A 140 -3.09 10.12 12.82
CA GLN A 140 -4.07 9.71 11.82
C GLN A 140 -3.76 8.33 11.23
N VAL A 141 -2.49 8.06 10.91
CA VAL A 141 -2.06 6.74 10.40
C VAL A 141 -2.27 5.66 11.47
N PHE A 142 -1.92 5.94 12.74
CA PHE A 142 -2.17 5.02 13.84
C PHE A 142 -3.68 4.73 14.02
N ASN A 143 -4.51 5.76 14.01
CA ASN A 143 -5.96 5.63 14.16
C ASN A 143 -6.53 4.76 13.03
N TYR A 144 -6.15 5.05 11.78
CA TYR A 144 -6.64 4.30 10.62
C TYR A 144 -6.14 2.85 10.62
N THR A 145 -4.83 2.63 10.77
CA THR A 145 -4.26 1.27 10.73
C THR A 145 -4.73 0.41 11.88
N SER A 146 -4.96 1.00 13.07
CA SER A 146 -5.50 0.28 14.24
C SER A 146 -6.98 -0.12 14.06
N SER A 147 -7.73 0.58 13.20
CA SER A 147 -9.11 0.20 12.86
C SER A 147 -9.17 -1.00 11.92
N LEU A 148 -8.11 -1.22 11.14
CA LEU A 148 -8.03 -2.32 10.19
C LEU A 148 -7.78 -3.63 10.94
N ALA A 149 -8.67 -4.57 10.79
CA ALA A 149 -8.60 -5.86 11.48
C ALA A 149 -9.01 -6.98 10.55
N SER A 150 -8.54 -8.18 10.86
CA SER A 150 -9.12 -9.38 10.28
C SER A 150 -10.58 -9.50 10.75
N GLY A 151 -11.50 -9.62 9.81
CA GLY A 151 -12.93 -9.81 10.07
C GLY A 151 -13.34 -11.25 9.91
N VAL A 152 -14.61 -11.53 10.20
CA VAL A 152 -15.19 -12.83 9.89
C VAL A 152 -15.15 -13.02 8.36
N GLY A 153 -14.44 -14.05 7.88
CA GLY A 153 -14.31 -14.35 6.46
C GLY A 153 -13.37 -13.44 5.65
N ALA A 154 -12.60 -12.57 6.33
CA ALA A 154 -11.55 -11.78 5.72
C ALA A 154 -10.30 -11.79 6.61
N ARG A 155 -9.16 -12.17 6.03
CA ARG A 155 -7.84 -12.09 6.66
C ARG A 155 -7.15 -10.84 6.14
N PHE A 156 -6.81 -9.96 7.06
CA PHE A 156 -6.00 -8.78 6.80
C PHE A 156 -4.77 -8.85 7.70
N SER A 157 -3.60 -8.76 7.13
CA SER A 157 -2.34 -8.71 7.87
C SER A 157 -1.50 -7.57 7.35
N SER A 158 -0.99 -6.76 8.26
CA SER A 158 -0.02 -5.72 7.97
C SER A 158 1.12 -5.84 8.98
N ALA A 159 2.35 -5.95 8.50
CA ALA A 159 3.54 -6.06 9.32
C ALA A 159 4.58 -5.04 8.86
N ASN A 160 5.23 -4.38 9.82
CA ASN A 160 6.27 -3.41 9.57
C ASN A 160 7.56 -3.87 10.21
N SER A 161 8.69 -3.66 9.53
CA SER A 161 10.00 -3.87 10.12
C SER A 161 11.02 -2.85 9.61
N LEU A 162 12.02 -2.64 10.45
CA LEU A 162 13.18 -1.81 10.20
C LEU A 162 14.42 -2.68 10.39
N TRP A 163 15.20 -2.82 9.35
CA TRP A 163 16.44 -3.57 9.32
C TRP A 163 17.61 -2.59 9.25
N VAL A 164 18.52 -2.65 10.19
CA VAL A 164 19.62 -1.69 10.34
C VAL A 164 20.94 -2.42 10.19
N THR A 165 21.88 -1.83 9.43
CA THR A 165 23.22 -2.43 9.31
C THR A 165 23.87 -2.66 10.67
N ASP A 166 24.51 -3.79 10.86
CA ASP A 166 25.31 -4.13 12.04
C ASP A 166 26.81 -3.88 11.83
N SER A 167 27.17 -3.10 10.79
CA SER A 167 28.56 -2.73 10.47
C SER A 167 29.35 -2.12 11.65
N GLY A 168 28.62 -1.66 12.68
CA GLY A 168 29.19 -1.12 13.92
C GLY A 168 29.50 0.37 13.86
N ASP A 169 29.58 0.97 12.69
CA ASP A 169 29.85 2.41 12.47
C ASP A 169 28.56 3.23 12.24
N PHE A 170 27.41 2.59 12.02
CA PHE A 170 26.12 3.25 11.94
C PHE A 170 25.37 3.21 13.27
N LYS A 171 24.80 4.32 13.69
CA LYS A 171 24.02 4.44 14.93
C LYS A 171 22.64 4.98 14.67
N VAL A 172 21.62 4.28 15.19
CA VAL A 172 20.21 4.65 15.04
C VAL A 172 19.78 5.58 16.17
N CYS A 173 18.93 6.54 15.86
CA CYS A 173 18.30 7.43 16.83
C CYS A 173 17.32 6.65 17.71
N ALA A 174 17.51 6.73 19.03
CA ALA A 174 16.67 6.03 20.01
C ALA A 174 15.20 6.47 19.96
N GLU A 175 14.94 7.76 19.71
CA GLU A 175 13.57 8.27 19.61
C GLU A 175 12.88 7.78 18.33
N PHE A 176 13.63 7.65 17.24
CA PHE A 176 13.10 7.08 16.02
C PHE A 176 12.64 5.63 16.23
N ILE A 177 13.49 4.78 16.83
CA ILE A 177 13.12 3.41 17.19
C ILE A 177 11.83 3.39 18.01
N LYS A 178 11.78 4.19 19.08
CA LYS A 178 10.60 4.29 19.96
C LYS A 178 9.34 4.73 19.20
N THR A 179 9.46 5.67 18.26
CA THR A 179 8.34 6.15 17.48
C THR A 179 7.82 5.08 16.51
N VAL A 180 8.73 4.40 15.80
CA VAL A 180 8.31 3.35 14.83
C VAL A 180 7.72 2.13 15.54
N GLU A 181 8.23 1.76 16.70
CA GLU A 181 7.68 0.71 17.55
C GLU A 181 6.26 1.06 18.04
N ASN A 182 6.10 2.20 18.69
CA ASN A 182 4.85 2.56 19.38
C ASN A 182 3.73 2.98 18.42
N THR A 183 4.07 3.64 17.31
CA THR A 183 3.07 4.16 16.35
C THR A 183 2.77 3.18 15.23
N TYR A 184 3.82 2.52 14.72
CA TYR A 184 3.70 1.67 13.52
C TYR A 184 3.80 0.19 13.85
N ARG A 185 4.05 -0.17 15.11
CA ARG A 185 4.26 -1.56 15.56
C ARG A 185 5.32 -2.27 14.74
N ALA A 186 6.39 -1.54 14.41
CA ALA A 186 7.47 -2.06 13.60
C ALA A 186 8.46 -2.85 14.46
N ASP A 187 8.85 -4.04 14.00
CA ASP A 187 10.02 -4.75 14.54
C ASP A 187 11.29 -4.04 14.07
N VAL A 188 12.24 -3.84 14.95
CA VAL A 188 13.56 -3.25 14.61
C VAL A 188 14.65 -4.28 14.85
N ALA A 189 15.42 -4.60 13.82
CA ALA A 189 16.47 -5.61 13.88
C ALA A 189 17.78 -5.14 13.23
N GLY A 190 18.91 -5.57 13.80
CA GLY A 190 20.22 -5.45 13.17
C GLY A 190 20.47 -6.58 12.18
N ILE A 191 21.15 -6.28 11.06
CA ILE A 191 21.41 -7.23 9.97
C ILE A 191 22.72 -6.90 9.26
N ASP A 192 23.45 -7.92 8.78
CA ASP A 192 24.61 -7.76 7.92
C ASP A 192 24.19 -7.71 6.45
N PHE A 193 24.15 -6.50 5.87
CA PHE A 193 23.90 -6.33 4.42
C PHE A 193 25.11 -6.71 3.55
N GLY A 194 26.30 -6.91 4.13
CA GLY A 194 27.47 -7.40 3.40
C GLY A 194 27.30 -8.84 2.91
N ASP A 195 26.48 -9.64 3.58
CA ASP A 195 26.02 -10.96 3.10
C ASP A 195 24.58 -10.86 2.59
N ALA A 196 24.41 -10.32 1.37
CA ALA A 196 23.11 -10.08 0.76
C ALA A 196 22.23 -11.35 0.67
N GLN A 197 22.83 -12.55 0.47
CA GLN A 197 22.11 -13.82 0.42
C GLN A 197 21.48 -14.15 1.79
N LYS A 198 22.26 -14.00 2.85
CA LYS A 198 21.80 -14.23 4.21
C LYS A 198 20.78 -13.18 4.63
N ALA A 199 21.05 -11.89 4.36
CA ALA A 199 20.15 -10.79 4.66
C ALA A 199 18.78 -10.97 4.00
N ALA A 200 18.75 -11.30 2.70
CA ALA A 200 17.51 -11.62 2.00
C ALA A 200 16.75 -12.79 2.63
N GLY A 201 17.48 -13.86 3.01
CA GLY A 201 16.87 -15.00 3.70
C GLY A 201 16.22 -14.65 5.03
N GLU A 202 16.85 -13.81 5.85
CA GLU A 202 16.34 -13.37 7.15
C GLU A 202 15.12 -12.44 7.00
N ILE A 203 15.18 -11.47 6.09
CA ILE A 203 14.06 -10.57 5.77
C ILE A 203 12.85 -11.36 5.24
N ASN A 204 13.09 -12.29 4.31
CA ASN A 204 12.03 -13.14 3.74
C ASN A 204 11.42 -14.07 4.80
N GLY A 205 12.25 -14.65 5.68
CA GLY A 205 11.79 -15.46 6.81
C GLY A 205 10.88 -14.66 7.74
N TRP A 206 11.31 -13.46 8.14
CA TRP A 206 10.51 -12.57 8.96
C TRP A 206 9.17 -12.24 8.29
N CYS A 207 9.19 -11.92 7.00
CA CYS A 207 7.99 -11.58 6.24
C CYS A 207 7.01 -12.77 6.17
N SER A 208 7.50 -13.96 5.85
CA SER A 208 6.70 -15.19 5.84
C SER A 208 6.03 -15.44 7.20
N ASP A 209 6.79 -15.34 8.29
CA ASP A 209 6.29 -15.58 9.65
C ASP A 209 5.19 -14.57 10.04
N ASN A 210 5.39 -13.29 9.72
CA ASN A 210 4.46 -12.22 10.09
C ASN A 210 3.25 -12.10 9.14
N THR A 211 3.29 -12.79 8.00
CA THR A 211 2.15 -12.86 7.06
C THR A 211 1.47 -14.24 7.04
N GLY A 212 1.84 -15.12 7.97
CA GLY A 212 1.30 -16.48 8.04
C GLY A 212 1.58 -17.31 6.78
N GLY A 213 2.75 -17.11 6.16
CA GLY A 213 3.21 -17.78 4.94
C GLY A 213 2.57 -17.24 3.66
N MET A 214 1.75 -16.19 3.73
CA MET A 214 1.12 -15.60 2.54
C MET A 214 2.12 -14.89 1.64
N ILE A 215 3.19 -14.30 2.20
CA ILE A 215 4.29 -13.70 1.44
C ILE A 215 5.58 -14.44 1.77
N PRO A 216 5.97 -15.44 1.01
CA PRO A 216 7.15 -16.26 1.31
C PRO A 216 8.47 -15.61 0.94
N SER A 217 8.47 -14.64 0.01
CA SER A 217 9.67 -13.92 -0.44
C SER A 217 9.33 -12.51 -0.87
N VAL A 218 10.16 -11.56 -0.51
CA VAL A 218 9.94 -10.12 -0.69
C VAL A 218 11.13 -9.42 -1.32
N VAL A 219 12.35 -9.86 -0.97
CA VAL A 219 13.61 -9.32 -1.50
C VAL A 219 14.43 -10.44 -2.12
N GLU A 220 15.06 -10.11 -3.22
CA GLU A 220 16.13 -10.92 -3.79
C GLU A 220 17.48 -10.37 -3.32
N PRO A 221 18.55 -11.18 -3.28
CA PRO A 221 19.87 -10.70 -2.90
C PRO A 221 20.34 -9.48 -3.69
N ASP A 222 19.97 -9.39 -4.97
CA ASP A 222 20.31 -8.29 -5.88
C ASP A 222 19.53 -6.99 -5.56
N ASP A 223 18.49 -7.05 -4.74
CA ASP A 223 17.76 -5.87 -4.23
C ASP A 223 18.50 -5.19 -3.05
N LEU A 224 19.53 -5.84 -2.49
CA LEU A 224 20.30 -5.37 -1.33
C LEU A 224 21.73 -5.00 -1.73
N SER A 225 22.24 -3.90 -1.17
CA SER A 225 23.63 -3.47 -1.36
C SER A 225 24.40 -3.59 -0.04
N PRO A 226 25.69 -3.95 -0.06
CA PRO A 226 26.55 -3.86 1.12
C PRO A 226 26.61 -2.45 1.74
N ASP A 227 26.35 -1.41 0.92
CA ASP A 227 26.32 -0.02 1.37
C ASP A 227 24.95 0.37 1.97
N THR A 228 24.00 -0.58 2.07
CA THR A 228 22.71 -0.31 2.69
C THR A 228 22.88 -0.07 4.18
N ALA A 229 22.56 1.13 4.64
CA ALA A 229 22.56 1.47 6.07
C ALA A 229 21.28 0.98 6.76
N MET A 230 20.17 0.99 6.04
CA MET A 230 18.86 0.63 6.59
C MET A 230 17.88 0.19 5.51
N ALA A 231 17.01 -0.75 5.85
CA ALA A 231 15.88 -1.14 5.02
C ALA A 231 14.59 -1.12 5.84
N LEU A 232 13.56 -0.44 5.34
CA LEU A 232 12.21 -0.48 5.89
C LEU A 232 11.34 -1.39 5.04
N LEU A 233 10.57 -2.22 5.71
CA LEU A 233 9.66 -3.16 5.08
C LEU A 233 8.25 -2.94 5.60
N ASN A 234 7.29 -2.82 4.69
CA ASN A 234 5.87 -2.99 5.00
C ASN A 234 5.33 -4.14 4.15
N ALA A 235 4.84 -5.18 4.81
CA ALA A 235 4.18 -6.33 4.20
C ALA A 235 2.69 -6.28 4.50
N LEU A 236 1.85 -6.33 3.47
CA LEU A 236 0.41 -6.26 3.61
C LEU A 236 -0.26 -7.37 2.79
N CYS A 237 -1.10 -8.15 3.44
CA CYS A 237 -1.86 -9.23 2.84
C CYS A 237 -3.35 -9.06 3.07
N PHE A 238 -4.11 -9.39 2.05
CA PHE A 238 -5.56 -9.45 2.11
C PHE A 238 -6.06 -10.74 1.44
N ASP A 239 -6.96 -11.42 2.12
CA ASP A 239 -7.52 -12.68 1.67
C ASP A 239 -8.97 -12.78 2.17
N ALA A 240 -9.95 -12.78 1.26
CA ALA A 240 -11.36 -12.78 1.61
C ALA A 240 -12.22 -13.40 0.53
N GLU A 241 -13.28 -14.10 0.97
CA GLU A 241 -14.31 -14.64 0.10
C GLU A 241 -15.42 -13.59 -0.14
N TRP A 242 -16.08 -13.67 -1.30
CA TRP A 242 -17.29 -12.87 -1.50
C TRP A 242 -18.38 -13.25 -0.47
N SER A 243 -19.09 -12.26 0.01
CA SER A 243 -20.32 -12.50 0.82
C SER A 243 -21.41 -13.23 0.01
N ASP A 244 -21.43 -12.99 -1.29
CA ASP A 244 -22.28 -13.66 -2.27
C ASP A 244 -21.38 -14.09 -3.44
N LYS A 245 -20.99 -15.38 -3.47
CA LYS A 245 -20.06 -15.92 -4.46
C LYS A 245 -20.68 -15.99 -5.85
N PHE A 246 -19.85 -15.92 -6.88
CA PHE A 246 -20.25 -16.30 -8.22
C PHE A 246 -20.28 -17.84 -8.32
N THR A 247 -21.40 -18.38 -8.74
CA THR A 247 -21.55 -19.84 -8.91
C THR A 247 -20.83 -20.31 -10.18
N SER A 248 -20.44 -21.58 -10.24
CA SER A 248 -19.82 -22.16 -11.44
C SER A 248 -20.67 -21.99 -12.70
N ASP A 249 -21.99 -22.07 -12.56
CA ASP A 249 -22.95 -21.93 -13.68
C ASP A 249 -23.10 -20.48 -14.15
N SER A 250 -22.59 -19.53 -13.39
CA SER A 250 -22.59 -18.10 -13.73
C SER A 250 -21.34 -17.64 -14.49
N LEU A 251 -20.41 -18.57 -14.75
CA LEU A 251 -19.22 -18.32 -15.53
C LEU A 251 -19.50 -18.53 -17.02
N SER A 252 -19.05 -17.61 -17.86
CA SER A 252 -19.17 -17.71 -19.29
C SER A 252 -17.96 -17.11 -20.00
N GLU A 253 -17.64 -17.59 -21.19
CA GLU A 253 -16.71 -16.87 -22.06
C GLU A 253 -17.35 -15.57 -22.56
N GLY A 254 -16.56 -14.49 -22.54
CA GLY A 254 -16.95 -13.18 -23.02
C GLY A 254 -15.80 -12.44 -23.66
N VAL A 255 -16.04 -11.19 -24.02
CA VAL A 255 -15.04 -10.29 -24.60
C VAL A 255 -14.80 -9.14 -23.65
N PHE A 256 -13.52 -8.85 -23.40
CA PHE A 256 -13.07 -7.63 -22.73
C PHE A 256 -12.43 -6.70 -23.76
N HIS A 257 -12.94 -5.48 -23.87
CA HIS A 257 -12.49 -4.46 -24.79
C HIS A 257 -11.27 -3.72 -24.26
N ALA A 258 -10.09 -4.39 -24.30
CA ALA A 258 -8.85 -3.82 -23.83
C ALA A 258 -8.33 -2.70 -24.76
N PRO A 259 -7.49 -1.76 -24.27
CA PRO A 259 -6.89 -0.70 -25.08
C PRO A 259 -6.06 -1.23 -26.26
N SER A 260 -5.52 -2.44 -26.15
CA SER A 260 -4.74 -3.14 -27.17
C SER A 260 -5.58 -3.99 -28.13
N GLY A 261 -6.90 -3.95 -28.00
CA GLY A 261 -7.85 -4.76 -28.78
C GLY A 261 -8.63 -5.77 -27.94
N ASP A 262 -9.65 -6.34 -28.51
CA ASP A 262 -10.54 -7.30 -27.85
C ASP A 262 -9.79 -8.54 -27.36
N ARG A 263 -10.06 -8.95 -26.11
CA ARG A 263 -9.51 -10.15 -25.46
C ARG A 263 -10.63 -11.06 -24.99
N LYS A 264 -10.45 -12.37 -25.14
CA LYS A 264 -11.33 -13.34 -24.50
C LYS A 264 -11.11 -13.31 -23.00
N ALA A 265 -12.19 -13.37 -22.24
CA ALA A 265 -12.19 -13.37 -20.77
C ALA A 265 -13.23 -14.33 -20.22
N THR A 266 -12.92 -14.95 -19.09
CA THR A 266 -13.95 -15.62 -18.28
C THR A 266 -14.72 -14.56 -17.51
N MET A 267 -15.99 -14.35 -17.91
CA MET A 267 -16.88 -13.41 -17.24
C MET A 267 -17.67 -14.11 -16.15
N MET A 268 -17.78 -13.46 -15.00
CA MET A 268 -18.50 -13.91 -13.82
C MET A 268 -19.76 -13.07 -13.67
N ARG A 269 -20.95 -13.69 -13.64
CA ARG A 269 -22.23 -13.00 -13.49
C ARG A 269 -22.82 -13.28 -12.11
N GLY A 270 -23.18 -12.22 -11.39
CA GLY A 270 -23.74 -12.33 -10.04
C GLY A 270 -24.39 -11.05 -9.57
N LYS A 271 -24.51 -10.89 -8.25
CA LYS A 271 -25.06 -9.67 -7.64
C LYS A 271 -23.96 -8.81 -7.05
N ALA A 272 -24.15 -7.51 -7.10
CA ALA A 272 -23.38 -6.55 -6.30
C ALA A 272 -24.26 -5.91 -5.23
N SER A 273 -23.63 -5.42 -4.17
CA SER A 273 -24.35 -4.90 -2.98
C SER A 273 -24.88 -3.48 -3.22
N TYR A 274 -24.14 -2.67 -3.99
CA TYR A 274 -24.50 -1.28 -4.26
C TYR A 274 -24.12 -0.85 -5.68
N TYR A 275 -24.87 0.11 -6.17
CA TYR A 275 -24.56 0.83 -7.42
C TYR A 275 -23.83 2.13 -7.10
N LEU A 276 -22.80 2.42 -7.89
CA LEU A 276 -22.04 3.67 -7.87
C LEU A 276 -22.35 4.49 -9.12
N SER A 277 -22.46 5.80 -8.99
CA SER A 277 -22.58 6.72 -10.13
C SER A 277 -22.05 8.11 -9.76
N GLY A 278 -21.40 8.75 -10.73
CA GLY A 278 -20.84 10.10 -10.58
C GLY A 278 -19.61 10.27 -11.44
N GLY A 279 -19.18 11.52 -11.65
CA GLY A 279 -17.94 11.83 -12.37
C GLY A 279 -17.84 11.28 -13.79
N GLY A 280 -18.97 11.10 -14.53
CA GLY A 280 -18.94 10.48 -15.85
C GLY A 280 -18.67 8.97 -15.85
N ALA A 281 -18.98 8.30 -14.74
CA ALA A 281 -18.75 6.88 -14.56
C ALA A 281 -19.92 6.19 -13.85
N GLU A 282 -19.99 4.88 -14.02
CA GLU A 282 -20.83 3.98 -13.24
C GLU A 282 -19.98 2.89 -12.58
N GLY A 283 -20.51 2.25 -11.56
CA GLY A 283 -19.74 1.22 -10.87
C GLY A 283 -20.56 0.44 -9.86
N VAL A 284 -19.85 -0.37 -9.08
CA VAL A 284 -20.45 -1.25 -8.09
C VAL A 284 -19.60 -1.32 -6.82
N VAL A 285 -20.25 -1.69 -5.71
CA VAL A 285 -19.60 -2.22 -4.51
C VAL A 285 -20.11 -3.63 -4.27
N LYS A 286 -19.20 -4.59 -4.16
CA LYS A 286 -19.47 -6.00 -3.82
C LYS A 286 -18.73 -6.34 -2.54
N TYR A 287 -19.47 -6.72 -1.49
CA TYR A 287 -18.88 -7.03 -0.20
C TYR A 287 -18.16 -8.37 -0.18
N TYR A 288 -17.06 -8.41 0.54
CA TYR A 288 -16.48 -9.63 1.06
C TYR A 288 -17.23 -10.12 2.31
N SER A 289 -17.04 -11.37 2.66
CA SER A 289 -17.60 -11.98 3.87
C SER A 289 -17.24 -11.15 5.11
N GLY A 290 -18.17 -11.04 6.05
CA GLY A 290 -18.04 -10.21 7.24
C GLY A 290 -18.27 -8.73 7.02
N GLY A 291 -18.33 -8.23 5.78
CA GLY A 291 -18.73 -6.86 5.44
C GLY A 291 -17.73 -5.75 5.82
N ARG A 292 -16.58 -6.08 6.42
CA ARG A 292 -15.55 -5.11 6.81
C ARG A 292 -14.80 -4.57 5.59
N TYR A 293 -14.71 -5.36 4.54
CA TYR A 293 -14.06 -5.01 3.29
C TYR A 293 -15.01 -5.22 2.11
N ALA A 294 -14.78 -4.47 1.03
CA ALA A 294 -15.54 -4.62 -0.20
C ALA A 294 -14.63 -4.37 -1.42
N PHE A 295 -14.99 -5.01 -2.51
CA PHE A 295 -14.48 -4.67 -3.83
C PHE A 295 -15.33 -3.54 -4.39
N ALA A 296 -14.70 -2.44 -4.78
CA ALA A 296 -15.33 -1.36 -5.51
C ALA A 296 -14.77 -1.32 -6.92
N ALA A 297 -15.64 -1.13 -7.92
CA ALA A 297 -15.21 -0.90 -9.29
C ALA A 297 -15.91 0.34 -9.86
N VAL A 298 -15.16 1.16 -10.61
CA VAL A 298 -15.64 2.38 -11.25
C VAL A 298 -15.20 2.35 -12.71
N MET A 299 -16.17 2.35 -13.62
CA MET A 299 -15.95 2.25 -15.05
C MET A 299 -16.46 3.52 -15.74
N PRO A 300 -15.59 4.30 -16.38
CA PRO A 300 -16.01 5.51 -17.11
C PRO A 300 -16.83 5.17 -18.36
N GLU A 301 -17.40 6.19 -18.98
CA GLU A 301 -18.18 6.06 -20.20
C GLU A 301 -17.40 5.37 -21.34
N LYS A 302 -18.11 4.73 -22.25
CA LYS A 302 -17.50 4.01 -23.37
C LYS A 302 -16.66 4.96 -24.24
N GLY A 303 -15.41 4.56 -24.48
CA GLY A 303 -14.44 5.33 -25.26
C GLY A 303 -13.57 6.30 -24.43
N ALA A 304 -13.81 6.43 -23.14
CA ALA A 304 -12.93 7.18 -22.27
C ALA A 304 -11.60 6.43 -22.03
N ASP A 305 -10.50 7.17 -21.99
CA ASP A 305 -9.20 6.64 -21.58
C ASP A 305 -9.17 6.51 -20.05
N ILE A 306 -9.04 5.29 -19.57
CA ILE A 306 -9.08 4.99 -18.12
C ILE A 306 -7.95 5.67 -17.34
N ARG A 307 -6.75 5.78 -17.92
CA ARG A 307 -5.60 6.41 -17.26
C ARG A 307 -5.80 7.92 -17.14
N LYS A 308 -6.33 8.54 -18.20
CA LYS A 308 -6.72 9.95 -18.16
C LYS A 308 -7.83 10.17 -17.14
N TYR A 309 -8.86 9.33 -17.15
CA TYR A 309 -9.95 9.40 -16.17
C TYR A 309 -9.39 9.32 -14.72
N ALA A 310 -8.51 8.35 -14.44
CA ALA A 310 -7.89 8.20 -13.13
C ALA A 310 -7.09 9.44 -12.70
N SER A 311 -6.37 10.08 -13.64
CA SER A 311 -5.54 11.27 -13.36
C SER A 311 -6.35 12.54 -13.14
N GLU A 312 -7.56 12.60 -13.70
CA GLU A 312 -8.48 13.76 -13.57
C GLU A 312 -9.48 13.57 -12.41
N LEU A 313 -9.64 12.35 -11.90
CA LEU A 313 -10.52 12.05 -10.79
C LEU A 313 -9.91 12.57 -9.48
N GLY A 314 -10.57 13.50 -8.80
CA GLY A 314 -10.14 13.98 -7.48
C GLY A 314 -10.69 13.10 -6.35
N GLY A 315 -9.99 13.10 -5.21
CA GLY A 315 -10.36 12.31 -4.03
C GLY A 315 -11.76 12.61 -3.53
N LYS A 316 -12.17 13.87 -3.54
CA LYS A 316 -13.56 14.28 -3.18
C LYS A 316 -14.61 13.63 -4.07
N ALA A 317 -14.35 13.49 -5.37
CA ALA A 317 -15.28 12.88 -6.31
C ALA A 317 -15.36 11.36 -6.08
N LEU A 318 -14.22 10.69 -5.88
CA LEU A 318 -14.18 9.25 -5.58
C LEU A 318 -14.88 8.95 -4.25
N LEU A 319 -14.56 9.67 -3.16
CA LEU A 319 -15.25 9.53 -1.87
C LEU A 319 -16.74 9.81 -1.98
N GLY A 320 -17.13 10.85 -2.74
CA GLY A 320 -18.53 11.17 -2.99
C GLY A 320 -19.30 10.05 -3.68
N MET A 321 -18.67 9.30 -4.62
CA MET A 321 -19.26 8.11 -5.23
C MET A 321 -19.37 6.95 -4.23
N LEU A 322 -18.33 6.69 -3.45
CA LEU A 322 -18.28 5.58 -2.49
C LEU A 322 -19.24 5.80 -1.31
N ASP A 323 -19.31 7.01 -0.77
CA ASP A 323 -20.21 7.36 0.34
C ASP A 323 -21.66 7.51 -0.16
N GLY A 324 -21.85 8.00 -1.40
CA GLY A 324 -23.16 8.13 -2.07
C GLY A 324 -23.67 6.86 -2.75
N LYS A 325 -23.08 5.69 -2.43
CA LYS A 325 -23.50 4.39 -2.98
C LYS A 325 -25.00 4.12 -2.77
N LYS A 326 -25.66 3.69 -3.86
CA LYS A 326 -27.10 3.47 -3.85
C LYS A 326 -27.43 2.02 -3.53
N ASN A 327 -28.32 1.81 -2.57
CA ASN A 327 -28.87 0.49 -2.27
C ASN A 327 -29.89 0.10 -3.34
N THR A 328 -29.39 -0.49 -4.42
CA THR A 328 -30.15 -0.85 -5.63
C THR A 328 -29.79 -2.29 -5.97
N GLU A 329 -30.73 -3.08 -6.43
CA GLU A 329 -30.41 -4.43 -6.91
C GLU A 329 -29.56 -4.34 -8.20
N VAL A 330 -28.30 -4.82 -8.12
CA VAL A 330 -27.37 -4.75 -9.23
C VAL A 330 -27.04 -6.15 -9.73
N THR A 331 -27.33 -6.41 -11.00
CA THR A 331 -26.72 -7.54 -11.72
C THR A 331 -25.35 -7.10 -12.20
N LEU A 332 -24.30 -7.72 -11.68
CA LEU A 332 -22.91 -7.48 -12.05
C LEU A 332 -22.43 -8.57 -13.00
N THR A 333 -21.77 -8.17 -14.08
CA THR A 333 -20.93 -9.06 -14.90
C THR A 333 -19.53 -8.46 -14.93
N MET A 334 -18.52 -9.22 -14.52
CA MET A 334 -17.13 -8.76 -14.47
C MET A 334 -16.16 -9.86 -14.89
N PRO A 335 -14.99 -9.52 -15.44
CA PRO A 335 -14.00 -10.53 -15.76
C PRO A 335 -13.38 -11.14 -14.49
N ARG A 336 -12.98 -12.40 -14.58
CA ARG A 336 -11.94 -12.94 -13.73
C ARG A 336 -10.61 -12.34 -14.17
N PHE A 337 -9.81 -11.85 -13.24
CA PHE A 337 -8.52 -11.24 -13.56
C PHE A 337 -7.51 -11.39 -12.44
N SER A 338 -6.24 -11.27 -12.81
CA SER A 338 -5.14 -11.13 -11.87
C SER A 338 -4.30 -9.89 -12.24
N ALA A 339 -3.60 -9.35 -11.25
CA ALA A 339 -2.62 -8.31 -11.48
C ALA A 339 -1.38 -8.59 -10.64
N ASP A 340 -0.26 -8.76 -11.34
CA ASP A 340 1.09 -8.75 -10.77
C ASP A 340 1.74 -7.43 -11.18
N TYR A 341 2.13 -6.62 -10.23
CA TYR A 341 2.73 -5.34 -10.51
C TYR A 341 3.95 -5.10 -9.62
N SER A 342 5.04 -4.70 -10.23
CA SER A 342 6.30 -4.39 -9.56
C SER A 342 6.89 -3.12 -10.15
N ILE A 343 7.27 -2.18 -9.30
CA ILE A 343 7.83 -0.88 -9.70
C ILE A 343 8.84 -0.39 -8.65
N LYS A 344 9.85 0.33 -9.11
CA LYS A 344 10.67 1.21 -8.29
C LYS A 344 10.01 2.57 -8.22
N LEU A 345 9.69 3.05 -7.02
CA LEU A 345 8.92 4.27 -6.79
C LEU A 345 9.73 5.59 -6.74
N PRO A 346 11.09 5.63 -6.66
CA PRO A 346 11.78 6.90 -6.52
C PRO A 346 11.38 7.94 -7.57
N GLU A 347 11.31 7.58 -8.86
CA GLU A 347 10.90 8.50 -9.92
C GLU A 347 9.44 8.96 -9.77
N VAL A 348 8.54 8.06 -9.35
CA VAL A 348 7.13 8.37 -9.07
C VAL A 348 7.03 9.36 -7.92
N LEU A 349 7.66 9.07 -6.78
CA LEU A 349 7.65 9.93 -5.60
C LEU A 349 8.32 11.28 -5.86
N TYR A 350 9.41 11.28 -6.64
CA TYR A 350 10.07 12.52 -7.09
C TYR A 350 9.08 13.39 -7.90
N SER A 351 8.36 12.81 -8.83
CA SER A 351 7.34 13.52 -9.63
C SER A 351 6.19 14.05 -8.78
N LEU A 352 5.88 13.40 -7.67
CA LEU A 352 4.87 13.82 -6.70
C LEU A 352 5.36 14.89 -5.72
N GLY A 353 6.65 15.26 -5.77
CA GLY A 353 7.22 16.36 -4.98
C GLY A 353 8.26 15.94 -3.94
N MET A 354 8.49 14.66 -3.71
CA MET A 354 9.51 14.15 -2.78
C MET A 354 10.86 14.06 -3.52
N LYS A 355 11.70 15.05 -3.39
CA LYS A 355 12.94 15.21 -4.18
C LYS A 355 14.19 14.99 -3.32
N GLN A 356 14.31 15.73 -2.23
CA GLN A 356 15.52 15.74 -1.41
C GLN A 356 15.83 14.38 -0.79
N ALA A 357 14.82 13.63 -0.43
CA ALA A 357 14.99 12.31 0.19
C ALA A 357 15.83 11.32 -0.64
N PHE A 358 15.88 11.52 -1.96
CA PHE A 358 16.64 10.68 -2.91
C PHE A 358 18.00 11.27 -3.31
N ASP A 359 18.30 12.48 -2.87
CA ASP A 359 19.54 13.17 -3.20
C ASP A 359 20.58 12.92 -2.09
N PRO A 360 21.69 12.22 -2.39
CA PRO A 360 22.71 11.89 -1.38
C PRO A 360 23.40 13.12 -0.78
N GLU A 361 23.33 14.28 -1.45
CA GLU A 361 23.98 15.51 -0.98
C GLU A 361 23.02 16.39 -0.15
N CYS A 362 21.70 16.22 -0.33
CA CYS A 362 20.69 17.10 0.25
C CYS A 362 19.75 16.42 1.24
N ALA A 363 19.69 15.08 1.25
CA ALA A 363 18.82 14.34 2.16
C ALA A 363 19.22 14.55 3.62
N ASP A 364 18.27 14.95 4.44
CA ASP A 364 18.46 15.07 5.89
C ASP A 364 17.58 14.05 6.63
N PHE A 365 18.20 12.92 6.95
CA PHE A 365 17.64 11.87 7.81
C PHE A 365 18.39 11.77 9.14
N SER A 366 18.92 12.88 9.64
CA SER A 366 19.67 12.94 10.92
C SER A 366 18.83 12.48 12.12
N GLY A 367 17.51 12.55 12.03
CA GLY A 367 16.61 12.00 13.04
C GLY A 367 16.40 10.48 12.95
N LEU A 368 16.89 9.83 11.89
CA LEU A 368 16.85 8.38 11.72
C LEU A 368 18.12 7.73 12.27
N GLY A 369 19.28 8.23 11.86
CA GLY A 369 20.58 7.73 12.27
C GLY A 369 21.73 8.44 11.54
N ARG A 370 22.96 8.06 11.86
CA ARG A 370 24.17 8.58 11.22
C ARG A 370 25.35 7.63 11.39
N PHE A 371 26.33 7.75 10.51
CA PHE A 371 27.61 7.08 10.64
C PHE A 371 28.53 7.79 11.67
N ASP A 372 29.56 7.10 12.16
CA ASP A 372 30.53 7.63 13.14
C ASP A 372 31.36 8.79 12.57
N ASP A 373 31.57 8.85 11.26
CA ASP A 373 32.21 9.98 10.56
C ASP A 373 31.30 11.21 10.41
N GLY A 374 30.03 11.11 10.86
CA GLY A 374 29.04 12.17 10.82
C GLY A 374 28.24 12.19 9.50
N SER A 375 28.52 11.30 8.54
CA SER A 375 27.72 11.19 7.32
C SER A 375 26.29 10.71 7.63
N GLY A 376 25.35 11.24 6.87
CA GLY A 376 23.92 10.86 6.95
C GLY A 376 23.60 9.68 6.04
N VAL A 377 22.32 9.53 5.76
CA VAL A 377 21.79 8.53 4.82
C VAL A 377 20.77 9.18 3.89
N TYR A 378 20.55 8.56 2.74
CA TYR A 378 19.51 8.95 1.79
C TYR A 378 18.74 7.70 1.33
N ILE A 379 17.56 7.88 0.74
CA ILE A 379 16.77 6.78 0.18
C ILE A 379 17.36 6.41 -1.18
N SER A 380 17.98 5.25 -1.29
CA SER A 380 18.54 4.76 -2.55
C SER A 380 17.50 4.05 -3.43
N ASP A 381 16.55 3.36 -2.82
CA ASP A 381 15.50 2.65 -3.54
C ASP A 381 14.19 2.53 -2.73
N VAL A 382 13.08 2.37 -3.44
CA VAL A 382 11.76 2.10 -2.91
C VAL A 382 11.09 1.09 -3.82
N ILE A 383 11.08 -0.18 -3.44
CA ILE A 383 10.55 -1.26 -4.25
C ILE A 383 9.11 -1.55 -3.82
N HIS A 384 8.19 -1.52 -4.77
CA HIS A 384 6.77 -1.79 -4.56
C HIS A 384 6.32 -2.97 -5.43
N LYS A 385 5.96 -4.09 -4.78
CA LYS A 385 5.49 -5.30 -5.45
C LYS A 385 4.09 -5.63 -4.95
N THR A 386 3.14 -5.85 -5.84
CA THR A 386 1.74 -6.17 -5.52
C THR A 386 1.25 -7.34 -6.36
N HIS A 387 0.39 -8.15 -5.76
CA HIS A 387 -0.32 -9.24 -6.44
C HIS A 387 -1.78 -9.28 -5.98
N ILE A 388 -2.70 -9.50 -6.90
CA ILE A 388 -4.11 -9.76 -6.61
C ILE A 388 -4.69 -10.78 -7.61
N ASP A 389 -5.45 -11.73 -7.10
CA ASP A 389 -6.33 -12.59 -7.88
C ASP A 389 -7.79 -12.31 -7.52
N VAL A 390 -8.61 -12.01 -8.52
CA VAL A 390 -10.06 -11.80 -8.37
C VAL A 390 -10.79 -12.88 -9.16
N ASP A 391 -11.43 -13.80 -8.45
CA ASP A 391 -12.11 -14.93 -9.04
C ASP A 391 -13.55 -15.11 -8.51
N ASN A 392 -14.16 -16.23 -8.84
CA ASN A 392 -15.54 -16.54 -8.47
C ASN A 392 -15.75 -16.75 -6.95
N ASP A 393 -14.70 -17.12 -6.21
CA ASP A 393 -14.77 -17.36 -4.78
C ASP A 393 -14.49 -16.09 -3.95
N GLY A 394 -13.73 -15.17 -4.49
CA GLY A 394 -13.31 -13.95 -3.81
C GLY A 394 -11.90 -13.53 -4.18
N THR A 395 -11.23 -12.96 -3.20
CA THR A 395 -9.80 -12.76 -3.13
C THR A 395 -9.30 -13.63 -1.97
N LYS A 396 -9.26 -14.88 -2.15
CA LYS A 396 -9.26 -16.18 -1.49
C LYS A 396 -9.09 -16.29 0.04
N ALA A 397 -9.98 -17.08 0.66
CA ALA A 397 -9.76 -18.11 1.69
C ALA A 397 -11.05 -18.86 2.07
N ALA A 398 -10.94 -19.93 2.85
CA ALA A 398 -12.04 -20.80 3.21
C ALA A 398 -12.60 -20.46 4.60
N ALA A 399 -13.79 -19.90 4.69
CA ALA A 399 -14.75 -20.06 5.81
C ALA A 399 -16.09 -19.39 5.48
N VAL A 400 -17.19 -20.10 5.66
CA VAL A 400 -18.54 -19.64 5.32
C VAL A 400 -19.18 -18.94 6.52
N THR A 401 -19.51 -17.66 6.39
CA THR A 401 -20.51 -17.01 7.26
C THR A 401 -21.30 -16.01 6.42
N ALA A 402 -22.59 -16.29 6.22
CA ALA A 402 -23.49 -15.42 5.46
C ALA A 402 -23.84 -14.17 6.28
N VAL A 403 -23.53 -13.00 5.76
CA VAL A 403 -24.09 -11.73 6.25
C VAL A 403 -25.43 -11.50 5.56
N ILE A 404 -26.51 -11.56 6.32
CA ILE A 404 -27.86 -11.26 5.82
C ILE A 404 -28.01 -9.75 5.79
N LEU A 405 -27.90 -9.14 4.59
CA LEU A 405 -28.28 -7.76 4.40
C LEU A 405 -29.81 -7.62 4.39
N PRO A 406 -30.39 -6.60 5.05
CA PRO A 406 -31.83 -6.41 5.06
C PRO A 406 -32.33 -6.14 3.63
N LYS A 407 -33.36 -6.87 3.21
CA LYS A 407 -34.08 -6.62 1.95
C LYS A 407 -34.78 -5.27 2.04
N ALA A 408 -34.50 -4.38 1.09
CA ALA A 408 -35.30 -3.17 0.89
C ALA A 408 -36.72 -3.57 0.49
N THR A 409 -37.72 -3.15 1.27
CA THR A 409 -39.14 -3.31 0.98
C THR A 409 -39.60 -2.11 0.14
N GLY A 410 -39.49 -2.21 -1.17
CA GLY A 410 -39.93 -1.26 -2.17
C GLY A 410 -39.61 -1.82 -3.56
N MET A 411 -40.25 -1.32 -4.62
CA MET A 411 -39.83 -1.64 -5.99
C MET A 411 -38.40 -1.07 -6.18
N ALA A 412 -37.39 -1.90 -5.89
CA ALA A 412 -36.00 -1.52 -6.05
C ALA A 412 -35.71 -1.34 -7.53
N GLU A 413 -35.18 -0.18 -7.91
CA GLU A 413 -34.64 0.06 -9.25
C GLU A 413 -33.59 -1.01 -9.53
N HIS A 414 -33.74 -1.78 -10.58
CA HIS A 414 -32.77 -2.80 -10.98
C HIS A 414 -31.76 -2.18 -11.94
N ARG A 415 -30.48 -2.39 -11.68
CA ARG A 415 -29.37 -1.95 -12.55
C ARG A 415 -28.57 -3.14 -13.04
N THR A 416 -28.03 -3.01 -14.23
CA THR A 416 -27.05 -3.98 -14.78
C THR A 416 -25.76 -3.24 -15.07
N VAL A 417 -24.65 -3.74 -14.51
CA VAL A 417 -23.30 -3.21 -14.74
C VAL A 417 -22.46 -4.34 -15.34
N VAL A 418 -21.84 -4.05 -16.49
CA VAL A 418 -20.97 -4.99 -17.21
C VAL A 418 -19.59 -4.35 -17.31
N LEU A 419 -18.63 -4.88 -16.54
CA LEU A 419 -17.24 -4.45 -16.56
C LEU A 419 -16.50 -5.17 -17.70
N ASP A 420 -16.81 -4.78 -18.94
CA ASP A 420 -16.30 -5.38 -20.18
C ASP A 420 -15.18 -4.58 -20.85
N ARG A 421 -14.73 -3.51 -20.24
CA ARG A 421 -13.71 -2.57 -20.69
C ARG A 421 -12.93 -2.01 -19.50
N PRO A 422 -11.84 -1.25 -19.70
CA PRO A 422 -11.00 -0.78 -18.60
C PRO A 422 -11.78 -0.07 -17.49
N PHE A 423 -11.46 -0.41 -16.23
CA PHE A 423 -12.10 0.13 -15.05
C PHE A 423 -11.09 0.31 -13.91
N LEU A 424 -11.35 1.28 -13.03
CA LEU A 424 -10.71 1.37 -11.73
C LEU A 424 -11.28 0.30 -10.80
N TYR A 425 -10.44 -0.31 -9.98
CA TYR A 425 -10.90 -1.19 -8.90
C TYR A 425 -10.16 -0.93 -7.61
N ALA A 426 -10.83 -1.20 -6.50
CA ALA A 426 -10.22 -1.09 -5.18
C ALA A 426 -10.72 -2.21 -4.26
N VAL A 427 -9.87 -2.69 -3.37
CA VAL A 427 -10.29 -3.31 -2.11
C VAL A 427 -10.38 -2.18 -1.10
N ILE A 428 -11.62 -1.88 -0.68
CA ILE A 428 -11.88 -0.79 0.26
C ILE A 428 -12.18 -1.32 1.65
N ASP A 429 -11.71 -0.61 2.65
CA ASP A 429 -12.24 -0.63 3.99
C ASP A 429 -13.62 0.08 3.99
N THR A 430 -14.64 -0.59 4.51
CA THR A 430 -16.03 -0.10 4.41
C THR A 430 -16.40 0.94 5.47
N GLU A 431 -15.60 1.06 6.53
CA GLU A 431 -15.83 2.06 7.58
C GLU A 431 -15.46 3.48 7.12
N TYR A 432 -14.32 3.59 6.42
CA TYR A 432 -13.82 4.87 5.94
C TYR A 432 -13.96 5.05 4.42
N SER A 433 -14.40 4.01 3.69
CA SER A 433 -14.43 3.98 2.22
C SER A 433 -13.06 4.22 1.59
N LEU A 434 -11.97 3.83 2.26
CA LEU A 434 -10.61 4.06 1.81
C LEU A 434 -10.03 2.82 1.08
N PRO A 435 -9.29 3.01 -0.03
CA PRO A 435 -8.68 1.91 -0.76
C PRO A 435 -7.44 1.37 -0.02
N VAL A 436 -7.49 0.12 0.39
CA VAL A 436 -6.31 -0.63 0.88
C VAL A 436 -5.44 -1.06 -0.30
N PHE A 437 -6.09 -1.55 -1.36
CA PHE A 437 -5.49 -1.79 -2.68
C PHE A 437 -6.28 -1.00 -3.71
N PHE A 438 -5.58 -0.47 -4.71
CA PHE A 438 -6.17 0.36 -5.73
C PHE A 438 -5.52 0.09 -7.08
N GLY A 439 -6.30 -0.12 -8.13
CA GLY A 439 -5.74 -0.51 -9.42
C GLY A 439 -6.58 -0.10 -10.62
N ILE A 440 -5.97 -0.30 -11.78
CA ILE A 440 -6.58 -0.20 -13.09
C ILE A 440 -6.53 -1.57 -13.74
N CYS A 441 -7.69 -2.12 -14.08
CA CYS A 441 -7.80 -3.29 -14.92
C CYS A 441 -7.90 -2.84 -16.39
N GLU A 442 -6.86 -3.08 -17.18
CA GLU A 442 -6.83 -2.83 -18.62
C GLU A 442 -6.89 -4.12 -19.43
N GLY A 443 -6.82 -5.27 -18.77
CA GLY A 443 -6.96 -6.60 -19.39
C GLY A 443 -7.03 -7.70 -18.32
N PRO A 444 -7.95 -8.65 -18.47
CA PRO A 444 -8.07 -9.81 -17.61
C PRO A 444 -6.98 -10.86 -17.87
#